data_c0477434aabe28ab6510882facfa189e
#
_entry.id   c0477434aabe28ab6510882facfa189e
#
_cell.length_a   1.000
_cell.length_b   1.000
_cell.length_c   1.000
_cell.angle_alpha   90.00
_cell.angle_beta   90.00
_cell.angle_gamma   90.00
#
_symmetry.space_group_name_H-M   'P 1'
#
loop_
_entity.id
_entity.type
_entity.pdbx_description
1 polymer ?
#
loop_
_entity_poly.entity_id
_entity_poly.type
_entity_poly.pdbx_seq_one_letter_code
_entity_poly.pdbx_strand_id
1 'polypeptide(L)'
;MPTALFHESPPPQEVARQVLQMVDTYLSDLSMLAVPPSNPLYEVYRWTLPCEVDLYMRRIGQMPKDPVELIVAYDEVNLGEVVGFLLYLPVSTHPDACGITYMAVKQSHRRRGLGTTMMREVIARYPHVELTCPVKKVPFYEQLGFQVIDSENTQVVMNTRSESTPGLMSTVSAEAIFQSPQAQQLIAKLVGRLGTKVIANAEKQLLRHADQLAHQAASYVRERLTTH
;
A
#
# COMPACT_ATOMS: atom_id res chain seq x y z
N MET A 1 -4.95 15.47 -15.52
CA MET A 1 -5.93 14.39 -15.33
C MET A 1 -6.77 14.68 -14.13
N PRO A 2 -8.10 14.54 -14.20
CA PRO A 2 -8.98 14.85 -13.09
C PRO A 2 -8.78 13.81 -11.96
N THR A 3 -8.81 14.31 -10.71
CA THR A 3 -8.81 13.50 -9.49
C THR A 3 -10.13 13.67 -8.76
N ALA A 4 -10.50 12.69 -7.93
CA ALA A 4 -11.59 12.78 -6.98
C ALA A 4 -11.13 12.26 -5.62
N LEU A 5 -11.52 12.98 -4.58
CA LEU A 5 -11.26 12.65 -3.19
C LEU A 5 -12.53 12.07 -2.55
N PHE A 6 -12.40 10.90 -1.93
CA PHE A 6 -13.42 10.28 -1.09
C PHE A 6 -12.97 10.31 0.37
N HIS A 7 -13.70 11.04 1.21
CA HIS A 7 -13.41 11.19 2.65
C HIS A 7 -14.69 11.21 3.51
N GLU A 8 -15.84 11.60 2.94
CA GLU A 8 -17.12 11.70 3.65
C GLU A 8 -17.97 10.43 3.50
N SER A 9 -17.75 9.69 2.41
CA SER A 9 -18.46 8.44 2.12
C SER A 9 -17.59 7.51 1.29
N PRO A 10 -17.83 6.18 1.36
CA PRO A 10 -17.17 5.21 0.49
C PRO A 10 -17.34 5.58 -1.00
N PRO A 11 -16.35 5.22 -1.85
CA PRO A 11 -16.48 5.45 -3.27
C PRO A 11 -17.64 4.64 -3.87
N PRO A 12 -18.25 5.11 -4.98
CA PRO A 12 -19.23 4.33 -5.72
C PRO A 12 -18.71 2.92 -6.05
N GLN A 13 -19.61 1.94 -6.08
CA GLN A 13 -19.26 0.52 -6.27
C GLN A 13 -18.36 0.29 -7.50
N GLU A 14 -18.64 1.00 -8.60
CA GLU A 14 -17.84 0.88 -9.83
C GLU A 14 -16.41 1.39 -9.64
N VAL A 15 -16.22 2.49 -8.92
CA VAL A 15 -14.89 3.02 -8.57
C VAL A 15 -14.15 2.05 -7.67
N ALA A 16 -14.80 1.55 -6.61
CA ALA A 16 -14.23 0.57 -5.71
C ALA A 16 -13.80 -0.71 -6.46
N ARG A 17 -14.63 -1.21 -7.38
CA ARG A 17 -14.33 -2.37 -8.21
C ARG A 17 -13.06 -2.14 -9.06
N GLN A 18 -12.91 -0.96 -9.67
CA GLN A 18 -11.74 -0.63 -10.49
C GLN A 18 -10.46 -0.50 -9.63
N VAL A 19 -10.56 0.11 -8.44
CA VAL A 19 -9.43 0.16 -7.49
C VAL A 19 -9.00 -1.26 -7.09
N LEU A 20 -9.93 -2.15 -6.71
CA LEU A 20 -9.63 -3.53 -6.36
C LEU A 20 -9.01 -4.33 -7.52
N GLN A 21 -9.44 -4.08 -8.76
CA GLN A 21 -8.83 -4.67 -9.94
C GLN A 21 -7.38 -4.19 -10.14
N MET A 22 -7.09 -2.91 -9.85
CA MET A 22 -5.71 -2.41 -9.85
C MET A 22 -4.88 -3.06 -8.74
N VAL A 23 -5.44 -3.25 -7.54
CA VAL A 23 -4.76 -3.95 -6.42
C VAL A 23 -4.38 -5.37 -6.84
N ASP A 24 -5.31 -6.13 -7.44
CA ASP A 24 -5.04 -7.48 -7.96
C ASP A 24 -3.94 -7.46 -9.05
N THR A 25 -4.01 -6.50 -9.98
CA THR A 25 -3.06 -6.40 -11.09
C THR A 25 -1.64 -6.04 -10.61
N TYR A 26 -1.52 -5.18 -9.60
CA TYR A 26 -0.24 -4.67 -9.09
C TYR A 26 0.15 -5.26 -7.73
N LEU A 27 -0.36 -6.44 -7.41
CA LEU A 27 -0.15 -7.12 -6.13
C LEU A 27 1.31 -7.13 -5.70
N SER A 28 2.22 -7.56 -6.56
CA SER A 28 3.65 -7.65 -6.24
C SER A 28 4.32 -6.29 -5.99
N ASP A 29 3.77 -5.21 -6.57
CA ASP A 29 4.25 -3.84 -6.35
C ASP A 29 3.66 -3.21 -5.06
N LEU A 30 2.49 -3.67 -4.60
CA LEU A 30 1.75 -3.15 -3.46
C LEU A 30 1.98 -3.96 -2.18
N SER A 31 2.23 -5.27 -2.31
CA SER A 31 2.54 -6.12 -1.16
C SER A 31 3.91 -5.78 -0.56
N MET A 32 3.97 -5.63 0.75
CA MET A 32 5.24 -5.43 1.49
C MET A 32 6.25 -6.56 1.23
N LEU A 33 5.78 -7.78 1.01
CA LEU A 33 6.62 -8.95 0.71
C LEU A 33 7.00 -9.05 -0.77
N ALA A 34 6.47 -8.17 -1.64
CA ALA A 34 6.67 -8.21 -3.08
C ALA A 34 6.47 -9.64 -3.66
N VAL A 35 5.40 -10.30 -3.23
CA VAL A 35 5.12 -11.71 -3.55
C VAL A 35 5.15 -11.94 -5.06
N PRO A 36 6.04 -12.80 -5.57
CA PRO A 36 6.14 -13.03 -7.01
C PRO A 36 4.99 -13.94 -7.50
N PRO A 37 4.48 -13.72 -8.74
CA PRO A 37 3.43 -14.57 -9.31
C PRO A 37 3.77 -16.06 -9.41
N SER A 38 5.06 -16.41 -9.43
CA SER A 38 5.55 -17.79 -9.45
C SER A 38 5.45 -18.51 -8.10
N ASN A 39 5.23 -17.76 -6.99
CA ASN A 39 5.07 -18.38 -5.68
C ASN A 39 3.66 -18.95 -5.53
N PRO A 40 3.49 -20.22 -5.11
CA PRO A 40 2.17 -20.83 -4.90
C PRO A 40 1.22 -20.03 -4.00
N LEU A 41 1.75 -19.31 -3.01
CA LEU A 41 0.94 -18.49 -2.10
C LEU A 41 0.43 -17.20 -2.75
N TYR A 42 0.87 -16.85 -3.96
CA TYR A 42 0.39 -15.67 -4.69
C TYR A 42 -1.14 -15.65 -4.79
N GLU A 43 -1.80 -16.80 -4.94
CA GLU A 43 -3.27 -16.89 -4.97
C GLU A 43 -3.91 -16.45 -3.65
N VAL A 44 -3.27 -16.70 -2.51
CA VAL A 44 -3.76 -16.24 -1.19
C VAL A 44 -3.67 -14.74 -1.10
N TYR A 45 -2.53 -14.16 -1.50
CA TYR A 45 -2.32 -12.72 -1.49
C TYR A 45 -3.23 -11.97 -2.48
N ARG A 46 -3.54 -12.57 -3.63
CA ARG A 46 -4.54 -12.05 -4.59
C ARG A 46 -5.94 -11.92 -4.00
N TRP A 47 -6.24 -12.68 -2.97
CA TRP A 47 -7.50 -12.57 -2.24
C TRP A 47 -7.38 -11.63 -1.04
N THR A 48 -6.31 -11.76 -0.23
CA THR A 48 -6.17 -11.03 1.04
C THR A 48 -5.92 -9.55 0.83
N LEU A 49 -5.07 -9.14 -0.11
CA LEU A 49 -4.74 -7.74 -0.31
C LEU A 49 -5.93 -6.91 -0.85
N PRO A 50 -6.68 -7.35 -1.88
CA PRO A 50 -7.92 -6.68 -2.26
C PRO A 50 -8.96 -6.65 -1.12
N CYS A 51 -9.06 -7.69 -0.29
CA CYS A 51 -9.93 -7.71 0.88
C CYS A 51 -9.54 -6.61 1.88
N GLU A 52 -8.26 -6.45 2.17
CA GLU A 52 -7.75 -5.39 3.04
C GLU A 52 -8.09 -3.99 2.51
N VAL A 53 -7.84 -3.74 1.22
CA VAL A 53 -8.16 -2.46 0.58
C VAL A 53 -9.67 -2.19 0.55
N ASP A 54 -10.51 -3.21 0.33
CA ASP A 54 -11.96 -3.08 0.39
C ASP A 54 -12.44 -2.70 1.80
N LEU A 55 -11.85 -3.31 2.83
CA LEU A 55 -12.16 -2.96 4.23
C LEU A 55 -11.78 -1.51 4.55
N TYR A 56 -10.65 -1.01 4.05
CA TYR A 56 -10.31 0.40 4.17
C TYR A 56 -11.31 1.30 3.44
N MET A 57 -11.65 1.01 2.19
CA MET A 57 -12.60 1.82 1.42
C MET A 57 -13.98 1.90 2.08
N ARG A 58 -14.46 0.79 2.67
CA ARG A 58 -15.75 0.75 3.41
C ARG A 58 -15.75 1.61 4.66
N ARG A 59 -14.57 1.87 5.26
CA ARG A 59 -14.44 2.72 6.47
C ARG A 59 -14.52 4.20 6.15
N ILE A 60 -14.35 4.62 4.91
CA ILE A 60 -14.36 6.04 4.50
C ILE A 60 -15.68 6.70 4.97
N GLY A 61 -15.56 7.75 5.78
CA GLY A 61 -16.71 8.49 6.33
C GLY A 61 -17.53 7.75 7.39
N GLN A 62 -17.20 6.48 7.72
CA GLN A 62 -17.98 5.68 8.66
C GLN A 62 -17.42 5.72 10.10
N MET A 63 -16.12 5.94 10.25
CA MET A 63 -15.40 5.85 11.51
C MET A 63 -14.56 7.12 11.76
N PRO A 64 -15.11 8.17 12.37
CA PRO A 64 -14.39 9.44 12.57
C PRO A 64 -13.11 9.34 13.40
N LYS A 65 -13.02 8.33 14.28
CA LYS A 65 -11.82 8.07 15.09
C LYS A 65 -10.72 7.32 14.33
N ASP A 66 -11.09 6.67 13.23
CA ASP A 66 -10.22 5.85 12.40
C ASP A 66 -10.37 6.26 10.93
N PRO A 67 -10.05 7.52 10.58
CA PRO A 67 -10.31 8.07 9.27
C PRO A 67 -9.53 7.34 8.18
N VAL A 68 -10.17 7.18 7.04
CA VAL A 68 -9.56 6.66 5.81
C VAL A 68 -9.96 7.61 4.69
N GLU A 69 -9.03 7.95 3.83
CA GLU A 69 -9.28 8.77 2.65
C GLU A 69 -8.69 8.12 1.40
N LEU A 70 -9.34 8.34 0.26
CA LEU A 70 -8.96 7.79 -1.03
C LEU A 70 -8.98 8.88 -2.10
N ILE A 71 -7.87 9.06 -2.79
CA ILE A 71 -7.81 9.82 -4.04
C ILE A 71 -7.81 8.83 -5.20
N VAL A 72 -8.62 9.08 -6.21
CA VAL A 72 -8.56 8.37 -7.49
C VAL A 72 -8.25 9.35 -8.62
N ALA A 73 -7.46 8.92 -9.59
CA ALA A 73 -7.20 9.64 -10.82
C ALA A 73 -7.96 8.96 -11.97
N TYR A 74 -8.66 9.76 -12.77
CA TYR A 74 -9.43 9.30 -13.92
C TYR A 74 -8.69 9.57 -15.23
N ASP A 75 -8.96 8.72 -16.22
CA ASP A 75 -8.52 8.95 -17.59
C ASP A 75 -9.23 10.19 -18.18
N GLU A 76 -8.51 10.96 -19.00
CA GLU A 76 -9.06 12.16 -19.64
C GLU A 76 -9.91 11.86 -20.86
N VAL A 77 -9.67 10.73 -21.49
CA VAL A 77 -10.34 10.29 -22.71
C VAL A 77 -11.48 9.33 -22.38
N ASN A 78 -11.18 8.33 -21.57
CA ASN A 78 -12.15 7.32 -21.13
C ASN A 78 -12.79 7.76 -19.82
N LEU A 79 -13.81 8.59 -19.89
CA LEU A 79 -14.48 9.15 -18.72
C LEU A 79 -15.00 8.05 -17.80
N GLY A 80 -14.62 8.12 -16.52
CA GLY A 80 -14.97 7.12 -15.50
C GLY A 80 -13.99 5.95 -15.36
N GLU A 81 -12.98 5.85 -16.22
CA GLU A 81 -11.90 4.88 -16.05
C GLU A 81 -10.91 5.35 -14.98
N VAL A 82 -10.78 4.57 -13.88
CA VAL A 82 -9.76 4.81 -12.85
C VAL A 82 -8.41 4.35 -13.38
N VAL A 83 -7.44 5.27 -13.40
CA VAL A 83 -6.07 5.02 -13.89
C VAL A 83 -5.00 5.15 -12.82
N GLY A 84 -5.39 5.63 -11.64
CA GLY A 84 -4.54 5.70 -10.45
C GLY A 84 -5.37 5.80 -9.18
N PHE A 85 -4.81 5.36 -8.07
CA PHE A 85 -5.39 5.58 -6.75
C PHE A 85 -4.30 5.77 -5.70
N LEU A 86 -4.65 6.46 -4.62
CA LEU A 86 -3.85 6.67 -3.44
C LEU A 86 -4.76 6.59 -2.22
N LEU A 87 -4.53 5.61 -1.34
CA LEU A 87 -5.24 5.37 -0.10
C LEU A 87 -4.34 5.73 1.06
N TYR A 88 -4.86 6.53 2.00
CA TYR A 88 -4.11 7.01 3.15
C TYR A 88 -4.97 7.12 4.40
N LEU A 89 -4.31 7.15 5.54
CA LEU A 89 -4.91 7.15 6.87
C LEU A 89 -4.53 8.44 7.59
N PRO A 90 -5.43 9.43 7.70
CA PRO A 90 -5.22 10.59 8.58
C PRO A 90 -5.03 10.14 10.03
N VAL A 91 -4.18 10.85 10.77
CA VAL A 91 -3.94 10.59 12.20
C VAL A 91 -4.94 11.41 13.01
N SER A 92 -5.92 10.76 13.64
CA SER A 92 -7.04 11.43 14.31
C SER A 92 -6.61 12.39 15.43
N THR A 93 -5.46 12.15 16.06
CA THR A 93 -4.90 12.99 17.14
C THR A 93 -3.95 14.08 16.63
N HIS A 94 -3.58 14.05 15.35
CA HIS A 94 -2.64 14.99 14.71
C HIS A 94 -3.20 15.43 13.36
N PRO A 95 -4.00 16.51 13.31
CA PRO A 95 -4.79 16.86 12.12
C PRO A 95 -3.96 17.30 10.92
N ASP A 96 -2.66 17.54 11.08
CA ASP A 96 -1.70 17.83 10.01
C ASP A 96 -0.93 16.61 9.51
N ALA A 97 -1.26 15.40 10.02
CA ALA A 97 -0.51 14.19 9.76
C ALA A 97 -1.36 13.06 9.14
N CYS A 98 -0.75 12.31 8.22
CA CYS A 98 -1.31 11.08 7.67
C CYS A 98 -0.22 10.09 7.25
N GLY A 99 -0.60 8.81 7.11
CA GLY A 99 0.25 7.77 6.55
C GLY A 99 -0.30 7.23 5.22
N ILE A 100 0.57 7.12 4.21
CA ILE A 100 0.20 6.50 2.93
C ILE A 100 0.25 4.98 3.06
N THR A 101 -0.87 4.33 2.75
CA THR A 101 -0.96 2.87 2.81
C THR A 101 -0.76 2.23 1.44
N TYR A 102 -1.48 2.69 0.43
CA TYR A 102 -1.39 2.13 -0.93
C TYR A 102 -1.43 3.21 -2.01
N MET A 103 -0.56 3.09 -3.00
CA MET A 103 -0.60 3.91 -4.21
C MET A 103 -0.25 3.09 -5.44
N ALA A 104 -1.10 3.16 -6.46
CA ALA A 104 -0.81 2.59 -7.77
C ALA A 104 -1.26 3.50 -8.90
N VAL A 105 -0.54 3.42 -10.02
CA VAL A 105 -0.89 4.02 -11.31
C VAL A 105 -0.82 2.94 -12.36
N LYS A 106 -1.85 2.84 -13.23
CA LYS A 106 -1.87 1.90 -14.35
C LYS A 106 -0.62 2.03 -15.20
N GLN A 107 -0.03 0.93 -15.61
CA GLN A 107 1.23 0.90 -16.35
C GLN A 107 1.19 1.79 -17.60
N SER A 108 0.06 1.80 -18.33
CA SER A 108 -0.19 2.67 -19.49
C SER A 108 -0.19 4.17 -19.20
N HIS A 109 -0.32 4.55 -17.91
CA HIS A 109 -0.43 5.94 -17.45
C HIS A 109 0.75 6.36 -16.56
N ARG A 110 1.70 5.48 -16.32
CA ARG A 110 2.94 5.81 -15.56
C ARG A 110 3.79 6.84 -16.32
N ARG A 111 4.62 7.58 -15.57
CA ARG A 111 5.50 8.65 -16.08
C ARG A 111 4.77 9.86 -16.71
N ARG A 112 3.47 10.01 -16.42
CA ARG A 112 2.66 11.17 -16.81
C ARG A 112 2.36 12.12 -15.64
N GLY A 113 3.08 12.01 -14.52
CA GLY A 113 2.92 12.87 -13.34
C GLY A 113 1.78 12.49 -12.39
N LEU A 114 0.94 11.48 -12.68
CA LEU A 114 -0.23 11.13 -11.87
C LEU A 114 0.09 10.83 -10.40
N GLY A 115 1.11 10.01 -10.15
CA GLY A 115 1.54 9.73 -8.78
C GLY A 115 1.98 11.01 -8.04
N THR A 116 2.71 11.88 -8.75
CA THR A 116 3.13 13.20 -8.23
C THR A 116 1.93 14.08 -7.90
N THR A 117 0.92 14.12 -8.78
CA THR A 117 -0.29 14.92 -8.57
C THR A 117 -1.04 14.45 -7.33
N MET A 118 -1.35 13.15 -7.23
CA MET A 118 -2.05 12.58 -6.08
C MET A 118 -1.27 12.82 -4.76
N MET A 119 0.05 12.61 -4.77
CA MET A 119 0.87 12.86 -3.58
C MET A 119 0.87 14.33 -3.16
N ARG A 120 0.94 15.27 -4.12
CA ARG A 120 0.87 16.71 -3.82
C ARG A 120 -0.48 17.12 -3.22
N GLU A 121 -1.57 16.52 -3.66
CA GLU A 121 -2.89 16.73 -3.05
C GLU A 121 -2.92 16.29 -1.59
N VAL A 122 -2.32 15.13 -1.26
CA VAL A 122 -2.21 14.68 0.13
C VAL A 122 -1.32 15.62 0.94
N ILE A 123 -0.12 15.98 0.45
CA ILE A 123 0.82 16.86 1.15
C ILE A 123 0.20 18.27 1.40
N ALA A 124 -0.62 18.76 0.48
CA ALA A 124 -1.33 20.02 0.65
C ALA A 124 -2.39 19.97 1.77
N ARG A 125 -3.00 18.79 2.01
CA ARG A 125 -3.99 18.57 3.08
C ARG A 125 -3.32 18.23 4.41
N TYR A 126 -2.27 17.42 4.36
CA TYR A 126 -1.53 16.89 5.50
C TYR A 126 -0.03 17.17 5.28
N PRO A 127 0.51 18.29 5.83
CA PRO A 127 1.93 18.61 5.63
C PRO A 127 2.91 17.60 6.26
N HIS A 128 2.45 16.79 7.22
CA HIS A 128 3.23 15.73 7.85
C HIS A 128 2.79 14.37 7.31
N VAL A 129 3.43 13.91 6.24
CA VAL A 129 3.10 12.64 5.59
C VAL A 129 4.20 11.62 5.84
N GLU A 130 3.81 10.43 6.29
CA GLU A 130 4.70 9.28 6.44
C GLU A 130 4.29 8.16 5.48
N LEU A 131 5.28 7.41 5.02
CA LEU A 131 5.07 6.21 4.22
C LEU A 131 6.22 5.24 4.37
N THR A 132 5.98 3.98 3.97
CA THR A 132 7.03 3.01 3.73
C THR A 132 7.11 2.67 2.24
N CYS A 133 8.31 2.43 1.72
CA CYS A 133 8.49 2.03 0.34
C CYS A 133 9.72 1.14 0.11
N PRO A 134 9.73 0.32 -0.95
CA PRO A 134 10.94 -0.37 -1.37
C PRO A 134 12.05 0.61 -1.76
N VAL A 135 13.30 0.24 -1.51
CA VAL A 135 14.49 1.07 -1.83
C VAL A 135 14.42 1.68 -3.24
N LYS A 136 14.00 0.91 -4.24
CA LYS A 136 13.86 1.37 -5.65
C LYS A 136 12.89 2.55 -5.85
N LYS A 137 12.02 2.84 -4.88
CA LYS A 137 11.03 3.92 -4.93
C LYS A 137 11.47 5.17 -4.17
N VAL A 138 12.49 5.10 -3.35
CA VAL A 138 13.00 6.23 -2.57
C VAL A 138 13.25 7.48 -3.43
N PRO A 139 13.93 7.41 -4.60
CA PRO A 139 14.18 8.60 -5.42
C PRO A 139 12.91 9.32 -5.91
N PHE A 140 11.79 8.60 -6.08
CA PHE A 140 10.52 9.22 -6.43
C PHE A 140 9.96 10.06 -5.29
N TYR A 141 10.03 9.57 -4.06
CA TYR A 141 9.53 10.29 -2.89
C TYR A 141 10.45 11.43 -2.46
N GLU A 142 11.77 11.28 -2.62
CA GLU A 142 12.73 12.38 -2.39
C GLU A 142 12.43 13.61 -3.26
N GLN A 143 12.04 13.41 -4.53
CA GLN A 143 11.61 14.49 -5.44
C GLN A 143 10.34 15.21 -4.98
N LEU A 144 9.59 14.64 -4.06
CA LEU A 144 8.38 15.20 -3.45
C LEU A 144 8.65 15.82 -2.06
N GLY A 145 9.92 15.85 -1.63
CA GLY A 145 10.33 16.42 -0.36
C GLY A 145 10.36 15.46 0.81
N PHE A 146 10.19 14.15 0.57
CA PHE A 146 10.34 13.17 1.63
C PHE A 146 11.82 12.92 1.95
N GLN A 147 12.08 12.63 3.22
CA GLN A 147 13.38 12.25 3.75
C GLN A 147 13.34 10.79 4.22
N VAL A 148 14.45 10.09 4.09
CA VAL A 148 14.64 8.78 4.72
C VAL A 148 14.84 9.01 6.21
N ILE A 149 14.04 8.32 7.04
CA ILE A 149 14.13 8.45 8.50
C ILE A 149 14.48 7.13 9.20
N ASP A 150 14.02 5.99 8.66
CA ASP A 150 14.28 4.67 9.25
C ASP A 150 14.02 3.56 8.22
N SER A 151 14.12 2.32 8.64
CA SER A 151 13.65 1.12 7.95
C SER A 151 12.73 0.31 8.82
N GLU A 152 11.62 -0.15 8.25
CA GLU A 152 10.67 -1.00 8.94
C GLU A 152 10.33 -2.21 8.08
N ASN A 153 10.43 -3.41 8.67
CA ASN A 153 10.21 -4.67 7.97
C ASN A 153 11.06 -4.75 6.68
N THR A 154 10.41 -4.80 5.51
CA THR A 154 11.07 -4.94 4.20
C THR A 154 11.28 -3.61 3.48
N GLN A 155 10.97 -2.48 4.11
CA GLN A 155 10.85 -1.19 3.44
C GLN A 155 11.59 -0.05 4.17
N VAL A 156 11.86 1.01 3.43
CA VAL A 156 12.41 2.27 3.94
C VAL A 156 11.26 3.13 4.44
N VAL A 157 11.37 3.68 5.65
CA VAL A 157 10.42 4.67 6.20
C VAL A 157 10.84 6.05 5.72
N MET A 158 9.89 6.76 5.13
CA MET A 158 10.10 8.11 4.62
C MET A 158 9.04 9.06 5.15
N ASN A 159 9.46 10.29 5.43
CA ASN A 159 8.56 11.30 5.99
C ASN A 159 8.85 12.66 5.35
N THR A 160 7.83 13.53 5.26
CA THR A 160 8.02 14.94 4.84
C THR A 160 8.69 15.80 5.91
N ARG A 161 8.83 15.27 7.13
CA ARG A 161 9.59 15.85 8.25
C ARG A 161 10.74 14.93 8.65
N SER A 162 11.60 15.40 9.54
CA SER A 162 12.77 14.65 10.06
C SER A 162 12.41 13.59 11.10
N GLU A 163 11.15 13.50 11.49
CA GLU A 163 10.66 12.59 12.54
C GLU A 163 9.26 12.07 12.21
N SER A 164 8.93 10.89 12.74
CA SER A 164 7.59 10.31 12.68
C SER A 164 6.62 11.07 13.58
N THR A 165 5.34 11.07 13.19
CA THR A 165 4.26 11.55 14.06
C THR A 165 4.08 10.63 15.26
N PRO A 166 3.98 11.16 16.50
CA PRO A 166 3.74 10.34 17.69
C PRO A 166 2.33 9.73 17.74
N GLY A 167 1.42 10.17 16.87
CA GLY A 167 0.08 9.65 16.76
C GLY A 167 0.01 8.29 16.06
N LEU A 168 -1.04 7.53 16.35
CA LEU A 168 -1.27 6.22 15.77
C LEU A 168 -2.33 6.28 14.65
N MET A 169 -2.11 5.51 13.61
CA MET A 169 -3.09 5.23 12.57
C MET A 169 -3.79 3.90 12.86
N SER A 170 -5.09 3.83 12.59
CA SER A 170 -5.85 2.59 12.75
C SER A 170 -5.77 1.76 11.47
N THR A 171 -4.88 0.79 11.46
CA THR A 171 -4.69 -0.12 10.33
C THR A 171 -5.68 -1.30 10.36
N VAL A 172 -5.97 -1.86 9.18
CA VAL A 172 -6.65 -3.14 9.05
C VAL A 172 -5.65 -4.25 9.37
N SER A 173 -6.03 -5.19 10.23
CA SER A 173 -5.17 -6.32 10.58
C SER A 173 -5.11 -7.33 9.44
N ALA A 174 -3.97 -7.40 8.75
CA ALA A 174 -3.69 -8.43 7.76
C ALA A 174 -3.77 -9.84 8.37
N GLU A 175 -3.31 -10.02 9.62
CA GLU A 175 -3.41 -11.29 10.34
C GLU A 175 -4.86 -11.76 10.48
N ALA A 176 -5.77 -10.85 10.88
CA ALA A 176 -7.20 -11.17 11.00
C ALA A 176 -7.81 -11.61 9.65
N ILE A 177 -7.36 -11.01 8.53
CA ILE A 177 -7.79 -11.43 7.19
C ILE A 177 -7.27 -12.83 6.87
N PHE A 178 -5.99 -13.12 7.13
CA PHE A 178 -5.42 -14.46 6.92
C PHE A 178 -6.06 -15.53 7.81
N GLN A 179 -6.50 -15.19 9.01
CA GLN A 179 -7.21 -16.10 9.92
C GLN A 179 -8.70 -16.26 9.59
N SER A 180 -9.23 -15.49 8.64
CA SER A 180 -10.64 -15.61 8.25
C SER A 180 -10.97 -16.98 7.67
N PRO A 181 -12.21 -17.48 7.84
CA PRO A 181 -12.63 -18.78 7.28
C PRO A 181 -12.39 -18.89 5.77
N GLN A 182 -12.56 -17.79 5.04
CA GLN A 182 -12.40 -17.73 3.59
C GLN A 182 -10.93 -17.91 3.19
N ALA A 183 -9.99 -17.21 3.86
CA ALA A 183 -8.56 -17.36 3.61
C ALA A 183 -8.09 -18.76 3.96
N GLN A 184 -8.56 -19.32 5.10
CA GLN A 184 -8.21 -20.67 5.54
C GLN A 184 -8.72 -21.74 4.56
N GLN A 185 -9.92 -21.57 4.01
CA GLN A 185 -10.44 -22.45 2.96
C GLN A 185 -9.60 -22.40 1.68
N LEU A 186 -9.14 -21.19 1.29
CA LEU A 186 -8.28 -21.01 0.13
C LEU A 186 -6.92 -21.70 0.35
N ILE A 187 -6.31 -21.53 1.51
CA ILE A 187 -5.07 -22.19 1.89
C ILE A 187 -5.25 -23.73 1.88
N ALA A 188 -6.33 -24.23 2.48
CA ALA A 188 -6.63 -25.66 2.50
C ALA A 188 -6.79 -26.24 1.08
N LYS A 189 -7.46 -25.51 0.17
CA LYS A 189 -7.56 -25.90 -1.25
C LYS A 189 -6.20 -25.94 -1.94
N LEU A 190 -5.33 -24.96 -1.66
CA LEU A 190 -3.96 -24.94 -2.19
C LEU A 190 -3.14 -26.12 -1.67
N VAL A 191 -3.21 -26.40 -0.37
CA VAL A 191 -2.55 -27.56 0.24
C VAL A 191 -3.05 -28.88 -0.39
N GLY A 192 -4.37 -29.01 -0.58
CA GLY A 192 -4.97 -30.19 -1.23
C GLY A 192 -4.52 -30.38 -2.68
N ARG A 193 -4.32 -29.27 -3.43
CA ARG A 193 -3.91 -29.30 -4.84
C ARG A 193 -2.40 -29.51 -5.02
N LEU A 194 -1.57 -28.88 -4.21
CA LEU A 194 -0.12 -28.83 -4.40
C LEU A 194 0.66 -29.69 -3.40
N GLY A 195 0.05 -30.08 -2.31
CA GLY A 195 0.66 -30.82 -1.20
C GLY A 195 1.34 -29.90 -0.16
N THR A 196 1.33 -30.36 1.08
CA THR A 196 1.88 -29.62 2.25
C THR A 196 3.35 -29.22 2.07
N LYS A 197 4.16 -30.13 1.49
CA LYS A 197 5.60 -29.86 1.28
C LYS A 197 5.86 -28.70 0.33
N VAL A 198 5.04 -28.55 -0.73
CA VAL A 198 5.18 -27.45 -1.71
C VAL A 198 4.81 -26.14 -1.05
N ILE A 199 3.72 -26.09 -0.28
CA ILE A 199 3.29 -24.87 0.44
C ILE A 199 4.32 -24.48 1.49
N ALA A 200 4.80 -25.39 2.31
CA ALA A 200 5.85 -25.09 3.30
C ALA A 200 7.16 -24.55 2.65
N ASN A 201 7.52 -25.09 1.48
CA ASN A 201 8.66 -24.55 0.73
C ASN A 201 8.39 -23.14 0.19
N ALA A 202 7.17 -22.86 -0.29
CA ALA A 202 6.76 -21.56 -0.76
C ALA A 202 6.79 -20.51 0.36
N GLU A 203 6.31 -20.83 1.55
CA GLU A 203 6.42 -20.03 2.77
C GLU A 203 7.88 -19.71 3.11
N LYS A 204 8.71 -20.75 3.15
CA LYS A 204 10.14 -20.60 3.43
C LYS A 204 10.86 -19.72 2.41
N GLN A 205 10.47 -19.77 1.14
CA GLN A 205 11.00 -18.90 0.09
C GLN A 205 10.57 -17.44 0.33
N LEU A 206 9.30 -17.19 0.70
CA LEU A 206 8.82 -15.85 1.01
C LEU A 206 9.52 -15.26 2.23
N LEU A 207 9.71 -16.04 3.30
CA LEU A 207 10.44 -15.59 4.48
C LEU A 207 11.89 -15.18 4.14
N ARG A 208 12.61 -16.01 3.38
CA ARG A 208 13.97 -15.67 2.92
C ARG A 208 14.00 -14.40 2.05
N HIS A 209 12.99 -14.25 1.20
CA HIS A 209 12.88 -13.05 0.36
C HIS A 209 12.61 -11.81 1.24
N ALA A 210 11.72 -11.92 2.24
CA ALA A 210 11.48 -10.86 3.22
C ALA A 210 12.75 -10.48 3.97
N ASP A 211 13.53 -11.46 4.45
CA ASP A 211 14.81 -11.21 5.14
C ASP A 211 15.81 -10.47 4.23
N GLN A 212 15.89 -10.82 2.95
CA GLN A 212 16.74 -10.14 1.97
C GLN A 212 16.31 -8.69 1.76
N LEU A 213 15.00 -8.44 1.60
CA LEU A 213 14.46 -7.08 1.45
C LEU A 213 14.68 -6.24 2.71
N ALA A 214 14.45 -6.82 3.89
CA ALA A 214 14.69 -6.15 5.17
C ALA A 214 16.16 -5.76 5.34
N HIS A 215 17.08 -6.67 5.05
CA HIS A 215 18.51 -6.37 5.07
C HIS A 215 18.90 -5.27 4.07
N GLN A 216 18.33 -5.30 2.87
CA GLN A 216 18.56 -4.29 1.84
C GLN A 216 18.03 -2.91 2.28
N ALA A 217 16.84 -2.83 2.86
CA ALA A 217 16.28 -1.59 3.38
C ALA A 217 17.12 -1.03 4.53
N ALA A 218 17.47 -1.86 5.51
CA ALA A 218 18.29 -1.45 6.66
C ALA A 218 19.70 -0.99 6.25
N SER A 219 20.34 -1.65 5.28
CA SER A 219 21.65 -1.25 4.75
C SER A 219 21.57 0.09 4.03
N TYR A 220 20.56 0.27 3.18
CA TYR A 220 20.31 1.52 2.46
C TYR A 220 20.14 2.71 3.41
N VAL A 221 19.31 2.54 4.45
CA VAL A 221 19.07 3.57 5.46
C VAL A 221 20.34 3.92 6.22
N ARG A 222 21.09 2.92 6.66
CA ARG A 222 22.38 3.14 7.37
C ARG A 222 23.35 3.95 6.53
N GLU A 223 23.53 3.61 5.27
CA GLU A 223 24.41 4.35 4.35
C GLU A 223 23.98 5.80 4.19
N ARG A 224 22.66 6.05 4.08
CA ARG A 224 22.10 7.41 3.92
C ARG A 224 22.23 8.26 5.17
N LEU A 225 21.96 7.70 6.37
CA LEU A 225 21.99 8.47 7.62
C LEU A 225 23.39 8.66 8.17
N THR A 226 24.39 7.83 7.77
CA THR A 226 25.80 8.02 8.17
C THR A 226 26.55 9.02 7.27
N THR A 227 26.01 9.37 6.11
CA THR A 227 26.66 10.27 5.16
C THR A 227 26.26 11.74 5.33
N HIS A 228 25.38 12.03 6.29
CA HIS A 228 24.93 13.36 6.69
C HIS A 228 25.21 13.61 8.16
#